data_3e342a063b097196612e4df836b62658
#
_entry.id   3e342a063b097196612e4df836b62658
#
_cell.length_a   1.000
_cell.length_b   1.000
_cell.length_c   1.000
_cell.angle_alpha   90.00
_cell.angle_beta   90.00
_cell.angle_gamma   90.00
#
_symmetry.space_group_name_H-M   'P 1'
#
loop_
_entity.id
_entity.type
_entity.pdbx_description
1 polymer ?
#
loop_
_entity_poly.entity_id
_entity_poly.type
_entity_poly.pdbx_seq_one_letter_code
_entity_poly.pdbx_strand_id
1 'polypeptide(L)' 'LEEFVAHFAAEFDETPADVFTPDTAFKDLEEWSSLTALSVISMIDEEMEKRITGADIRNCSTIRELFELAESK' A
#
# COMPACT_ATOMS: atom_id res chain seq x y z
N LEU A 1 10.05 1.24 -6.89
CA LEU A 1 9.49 1.60 -5.59
C LEU A 1 8.80 2.95 -5.59
N GLU A 2 9.38 3.95 -6.24
CA GLU A 2 8.76 5.28 -6.31
C GLU A 2 7.40 5.24 -6.99
N GLU A 3 7.27 4.49 -8.06
CA GLU A 3 6.00 4.34 -8.76
C GLU A 3 4.98 3.63 -7.86
N PHE A 4 5.43 2.65 -7.10
CA PHE A 4 4.55 1.95 -6.18
C PHE A 4 4.02 2.90 -5.11
N VAL A 5 4.89 3.74 -4.56
CA VAL A 5 4.47 4.73 -3.55
C VAL A 5 3.45 5.69 -4.15
N ALA A 6 3.65 6.13 -5.39
CA ALA A 6 2.72 7.02 -6.07
C ALA A 6 1.35 6.36 -6.28
N HIS A 7 1.34 5.10 -6.71
CA HIS A 7 0.10 4.36 -6.87
C HIS A 7 -0.59 4.13 -5.54
N PHE A 8 0.20 3.85 -4.50
CA PHE A 8 -0.34 3.67 -3.16
C PHE A 8 -1.01 4.95 -2.69
N ALA A 9 -0.34 6.09 -2.86
CA ALA A 9 -0.88 7.38 -2.45
C ALA A 9 -2.17 7.73 -3.20
N ALA A 10 -2.28 7.31 -4.45
CA ALA A 10 -3.46 7.59 -5.27
C ALA A 10 -4.72 6.91 -4.72
N GLU A 11 -4.58 5.89 -3.88
CA GLU A 11 -5.73 5.23 -3.26
C GLU A 11 -6.30 6.00 -2.07
N PHE A 12 -5.65 7.10 -1.69
CA PHE A 12 -6.07 7.92 -0.56
C PHE A 12 -6.62 9.25 -1.06
N ASP A 13 -7.86 9.55 -0.72
CA ASP A 13 -8.53 10.76 -1.19
C ASP A 13 -8.19 12.00 -0.38
N GLU A 14 -7.97 11.83 0.92
CA GLU A 14 -7.80 12.95 1.85
C GLU A 14 -6.39 13.14 2.36
N THR A 15 -5.55 12.12 2.27
CA THR A 15 -4.17 12.21 2.74
C THR A 15 -3.29 12.78 1.63
N PRO A 16 -2.54 13.86 1.90
CA PRO A 16 -1.66 14.46 0.88
C PRO A 16 -0.61 13.47 0.39
N ALA A 17 -0.30 13.53 -0.91
CA ALA A 17 0.67 12.62 -1.51
C ALA A 17 2.08 12.76 -0.91
N ASP A 18 2.43 13.94 -0.42
CA ASP A 18 3.75 14.17 0.15
C ASP A 18 3.96 13.52 1.52
N VAL A 19 2.89 13.02 2.13
CA VAL A 19 2.99 12.22 3.36
C VAL A 19 3.59 10.84 3.07
N PHE A 20 3.43 10.37 1.86
CA PHE A 20 3.79 8.99 1.49
C PHE A 20 5.25 8.87 1.08
N THR A 21 5.99 8.04 1.80
CA THR A 21 7.38 7.68 1.49
C THR A 21 7.50 6.17 1.63
N PRO A 22 8.59 5.57 1.14
CA PRO A 22 8.77 4.13 1.33
C PRO A 22 8.73 3.70 2.79
N ASP A 23 9.10 4.59 3.71
CA ASP A 23 9.14 4.26 5.13
C ASP A 23 7.89 4.67 5.90
N THR A 24 6.85 5.14 5.20
CA THR A 24 5.60 5.52 5.85
C THR A 24 4.93 4.30 6.48
N ALA A 25 4.57 4.44 7.76
CA ALA A 25 3.79 3.42 8.47
C ALA A 25 2.32 3.60 8.08
N PHE A 26 1.93 3.03 6.96
CA PHE A 26 0.63 3.32 6.35
C PHE A 26 -0.56 2.93 7.23
N LYS A 27 -0.40 1.94 8.11
CA LYS A 27 -1.49 1.51 8.98
C LYS A 27 -1.80 2.51 10.09
N ASP A 28 -0.89 3.46 10.30
CA ASP A 28 -1.09 4.52 11.31
C ASP A 28 -1.82 5.73 10.72
N LEU A 29 -2.05 5.74 9.42
CA LEU A 29 -2.75 6.85 8.78
C LEU A 29 -4.23 6.86 9.19
N GLU A 30 -4.78 8.05 9.42
CA GLU A 30 -6.18 8.17 9.83
C GLU A 30 -7.14 7.64 8.78
N GLU A 31 -6.78 7.77 7.52
CA GLU A 31 -7.61 7.32 6.42
C GLU A 31 -7.56 5.80 6.22
N TRP A 32 -6.64 5.12 6.88
CA TRP A 32 -6.49 3.67 6.72
C TRP A 32 -7.70 2.93 7.30
N SER A 33 -8.28 2.07 6.48
CA SER A 33 -9.46 1.28 6.86
C SER A 33 -9.47 0.00 6.05
N SER A 34 -10.45 -0.86 6.33
CA SER A 34 -10.63 -2.09 5.55
C SER A 34 -10.89 -1.81 4.08
N LEU A 35 -11.63 -0.73 3.79
CA LEU A 35 -11.89 -0.33 2.40
C LEU A 35 -10.62 0.10 1.71
N THR A 36 -9.80 0.89 2.40
CA THR A 36 -8.52 1.33 1.85
C THR A 36 -7.62 0.13 1.59
N ALA A 37 -7.61 -0.82 2.52
CA ALA A 37 -6.82 -2.05 2.35
C ALA A 37 -7.24 -2.82 1.10
N LEU A 38 -8.54 -2.93 0.86
CA LEU A 38 -9.05 -3.61 -0.34
C LEU A 38 -8.63 -2.87 -1.61
N SER A 39 -8.68 -1.53 -1.58
CA SER A 39 -8.24 -0.72 -2.71
C SER A 39 -6.77 -0.94 -3.02
N VAL A 40 -5.94 -1.03 -1.98
CA VAL A 40 -4.51 -1.28 -2.15
C VAL A 40 -4.26 -2.68 -2.73
N ILE A 41 -5.01 -3.68 -2.25
CA ILE A 41 -4.90 -5.04 -2.79
C ILE A 41 -5.22 -5.04 -4.28
N SER A 42 -6.30 -4.36 -4.67
CA SER A 42 -6.67 -4.26 -6.09
C SER A 42 -5.61 -3.52 -6.90
N MET A 43 -5.06 -2.45 -6.34
CA MET A 43 -4.01 -1.68 -7.01
C MET A 43 -2.78 -2.55 -7.29
N ILE A 44 -2.36 -3.33 -6.30
CA ILE A 44 -1.20 -4.20 -6.46
C ILE A 44 -1.47 -5.27 -7.52
N ASP A 45 -2.68 -5.82 -7.53
CA ASP A 45 -3.06 -6.80 -8.55
C ASP A 45 -2.99 -6.19 -9.95
N GLU A 46 -3.48 -4.97 -10.12
CA GLU A 46 -3.49 -4.30 -11.41
C GLU A 46 -2.11 -3.82 -11.86
N GLU A 47 -1.33 -3.23 -10.95
CA GLU A 47 -0.07 -2.59 -11.32
C GLU A 47 1.10 -3.56 -11.32
N MET A 48 1.08 -4.55 -10.46
CA MET A 48 2.20 -5.50 -10.32
C MET A 48 1.84 -6.90 -10.78
N GLU A 49 0.58 -7.15 -11.06
CA GLU A 49 0.07 -8.48 -11.40
C GLU A 49 0.41 -9.51 -10.31
N LYS A 50 0.36 -9.04 -9.05
CA LYS A 50 0.63 -9.87 -7.88
C LYS A 50 -0.58 -9.88 -6.98
N ARG A 51 -0.88 -11.02 -6.38
CA ARG A 51 -1.98 -11.14 -5.44
C ARG A 51 -1.48 -11.20 -4.02
N ILE A 52 -1.94 -10.24 -3.20
CA ILE A 52 -1.68 -10.24 -1.78
C ILE A 52 -3.00 -10.35 -1.03
N THR A 53 -2.91 -10.69 0.24
CA THR A 53 -4.09 -10.88 1.09
C THR A 53 -4.10 -9.85 2.21
N GLY A 54 -5.22 -9.77 2.93
CA GLY A 54 -5.29 -8.92 4.11
C GLY A 54 -4.27 -9.32 5.17
N ALA A 55 -3.98 -10.63 5.28
CA ALA A 55 -2.96 -11.10 6.21
C ALA A 55 -1.58 -10.60 5.83
N ASP A 56 -1.28 -10.55 4.53
CA ASP A 56 -0.02 -10.01 4.04
C ASP A 56 0.13 -8.55 4.47
N ILE A 57 -0.93 -7.77 4.32
CA ILE A 57 -0.91 -6.36 4.70
C ILE A 57 -0.69 -6.22 6.20
N ARG A 58 -1.35 -7.05 7.00
CA ARG A 58 -1.20 -6.99 8.46
C ARG A 58 0.22 -7.30 8.92
N ASN A 59 0.95 -8.08 8.13
CA ASN A 59 2.33 -8.44 8.46
C ASN A 59 3.35 -7.39 8.03
N CYS A 60 2.91 -6.36 7.29
CA CYS A 60 3.80 -5.29 6.84
C CYS A 60 3.55 -4.04 7.67
N SER A 61 4.61 -3.27 7.94
CA SER A 61 4.50 -2.02 8.68
C SER A 61 4.65 -0.80 7.78
N THR A 62 5.47 -0.90 6.74
CA THR A 62 5.75 0.23 5.85
C THR A 62 5.40 -0.11 4.41
N ILE A 63 5.29 0.95 3.59
CA ILE A 63 5.03 0.77 2.17
C ILE A 63 6.15 -0.03 1.51
N ARG A 64 7.39 0.21 1.92
CA ARG A 64 8.54 -0.53 1.41
C ARG A 64 8.40 -2.04 1.67
N GLU A 65 8.02 -2.40 2.89
CA GLU A 65 7.83 -3.81 3.24
C GLU A 65 6.73 -4.45 2.40
N LEU A 66 5.66 -3.73 2.18
CA LEU A 66 4.56 -4.22 1.36
C LEU A 66 5.00 -4.43 -0.09
N PHE A 67 5.78 -3.49 -0.63
CA PHE A 67 6.32 -3.61 -1.98
C PHE A 67 7.22 -4.84 -2.11
N GLU A 68 8.13 -5.03 -1.16
CA GLU A 68 9.04 -6.16 -1.18
C GLU A 68 8.29 -7.48 -1.07
N LEU A 69 7.28 -7.53 -0.22
CA LEU A 69 6.45 -8.72 -0.09
C LEU A 69 5.72 -9.03 -1.40
N ALA A 70 5.15 -8.01 -2.03
CA ALA A 70 4.44 -8.20 -3.30
C ALA A 70 5.39 -8.71 -4.39
N GLU A 71 6.60 -8.17 -4.44
CA GLU A 71 7.58 -8.62 -5.42
C GLU A 71 7.99 -10.06 -5.22
N SER A 72 7.92 -10.55 -3.99
CA SER A 72 8.30 -11.93 -3.68
C SER A 72 7.22 -12.95 -4.02
N LYS A 73 6.03 -12.52 -4.40
CA LYS A 73 4.92 -13.43 -4.71
C LYS A 73 5.03 -14.10 -6.09
#